data_006ee8face107f4c959dde62f1552aff
#
_entry.id   006ee8face107f4c959dde62f1552aff
#
_cell.length_a   1.000
_cell.length_b   1.000
_cell.length_c   1.000
_cell.angle_alpha   90.00
_cell.angle_beta   90.00
_cell.angle_gamma   90.00
#
_symmetry.space_group_name_H-M   'P 1'
#
loop_
_entity.id
_entity.type
_entity.pdbx_description
1 polymer ?
#
loop_
_entity_poly.entity_id
_entity_poly.type
_entity_poly.pdbx_seq_one_letter_code
_entity_poly.pdbx_strand_id
1 'polypeptide(L)'
;MGSPLFQEWLHLVGEEVVDAKPAPMGPDDALIIIDMQRDFVPGDPLGNPSGGRFGVAEGDHICPVIVQLIDAAASAGTTIGATRDYHPHDHKSFVPQGGPFPPHCVQGTVGARFMPQIAAALARALAQGGLEG
;
A
#
# COMPACT_ATOMS: atom_id res chain seq x y z
N MET A 1 -15.83 -7.83 -14.26
CA MET A 1 -15.20 -9.17 -14.29
C MET A 1 -13.89 -9.04 -13.52
N GLY A 2 -13.68 -9.88 -12.47
CA GLY A 2 -12.44 -9.85 -11.70
C GLY A 2 -11.26 -10.39 -12.52
N SER A 3 -10.01 -10.07 -12.09
CA SER A 3 -8.80 -10.62 -12.69
C SER A 3 -8.79 -12.15 -12.65
N PRO A 4 -8.00 -12.85 -13.50
CA PRO A 4 -7.84 -14.30 -13.42
C PRO A 4 -7.44 -14.78 -12.01
N LEU A 5 -6.57 -14.04 -11.33
CA LEU A 5 -6.17 -14.31 -9.96
C LEU A 5 -7.33 -14.23 -8.97
N PHE A 6 -8.25 -13.27 -9.16
CA PHE A 6 -9.45 -13.15 -8.33
C PHE A 6 -10.41 -14.33 -8.57
N GLN A 7 -10.54 -14.81 -9.80
CA GLN A 7 -11.34 -16.00 -10.11
C GLN A 7 -10.75 -17.27 -9.49
N GLU A 8 -9.44 -17.42 -9.53
CA GLU A 8 -8.73 -18.51 -8.87
C GLU A 8 -8.94 -18.47 -7.35
N TRP A 9 -8.82 -17.28 -6.74
CA TRP A 9 -9.08 -17.09 -5.31
C TRP A 9 -10.52 -17.45 -4.94
N LEU A 10 -11.51 -17.02 -5.71
CA LEU A 10 -12.92 -17.38 -5.50
C LEU A 10 -13.14 -18.90 -5.53
N HIS A 11 -12.46 -19.59 -6.44
CA HIS A 11 -12.51 -21.05 -6.54
C HIS A 11 -11.94 -21.76 -5.30
N LEU A 12 -10.88 -21.18 -4.71
CA LEU A 12 -10.22 -21.73 -3.53
C LEU A 12 -11.00 -21.51 -2.24
N VAL A 13 -11.66 -20.36 -2.09
CA VAL A 13 -12.37 -20.00 -0.84
C VAL A 13 -13.83 -20.44 -0.81
N GLY A 14 -14.40 -20.81 -1.96
CA GLY A 14 -15.78 -21.22 -2.10
C GLY A 14 -16.79 -20.05 -2.18
N GLU A 15 -17.98 -20.36 -2.67
CA GLU A 15 -19.03 -19.34 -2.89
C GLU A 15 -19.57 -18.72 -1.60
N GLU A 16 -19.52 -19.43 -0.48
CA GLU A 16 -20.02 -18.95 0.81
C GLU A 16 -19.30 -17.69 1.33
N VAL A 17 -18.03 -17.51 0.95
CA VAL A 17 -17.25 -16.31 1.34
C VAL A 17 -17.63 -15.09 0.50
N VAL A 18 -18.10 -15.31 -0.73
CA VAL A 18 -18.43 -14.23 -1.69
C VAL A 18 -19.76 -13.55 -1.31
N ASP A 19 -20.69 -14.30 -0.72
CA ASP A 19 -22.01 -13.79 -0.30
C ASP A 19 -22.00 -13.23 1.11
N ALA A 20 -20.88 -13.36 1.84
CA ALA A 20 -20.73 -12.74 3.16
C ALA A 20 -20.80 -11.22 3.02
N LYS A 21 -21.83 -10.60 3.62
CA LYS A 21 -21.87 -9.13 3.69
C LYS A 21 -20.66 -8.65 4.48
N PRO A 22 -19.82 -7.74 3.93
CA PRO A 22 -18.72 -7.18 4.68
C PRO A 22 -19.21 -6.58 5.98
N ALA A 23 -18.62 -6.97 7.10
CA ALA A 23 -18.85 -6.28 8.36
C ALA A 23 -18.28 -4.85 8.25
N PRO A 24 -18.96 -3.83 8.79
CA PRO A 24 -18.37 -2.49 8.87
C PRO A 24 -17.12 -2.51 9.76
N MET A 25 -16.12 -1.76 9.38
CA MET A 25 -14.92 -1.54 10.22
C MET A 25 -15.32 -0.85 11.53
N GLY A 26 -14.65 -1.19 12.62
CA GLY A 26 -14.89 -0.63 13.94
C GLY A 26 -13.61 -0.42 14.76
N PRO A 27 -13.73 0.05 16.01
CA PRO A 27 -12.57 0.37 16.85
C PRO A 27 -11.72 -0.85 17.25
N ASP A 28 -12.30 -2.05 17.18
CA ASP A 28 -11.60 -3.30 17.49
C ASP A 28 -10.87 -3.90 16.28
N ASP A 29 -10.99 -3.27 15.10
CA ASP A 29 -10.33 -3.69 13.87
C ASP A 29 -9.03 -2.91 13.63
N ALA A 30 -8.20 -3.42 12.71
CA ALA A 30 -7.02 -2.73 12.21
C ALA A 30 -6.94 -2.79 10.68
N LEU A 31 -6.68 -1.64 10.07
CA LEU A 31 -6.33 -1.52 8.64
C LEU A 31 -4.82 -1.39 8.50
N ILE A 32 -4.17 -2.33 7.84
CA ILE A 32 -2.73 -2.29 7.58
C ILE A 32 -2.48 -2.05 6.09
N ILE A 33 -1.85 -0.92 5.78
CA ILE A 33 -1.41 -0.56 4.43
C ILE A 33 0.04 -1.03 4.27
N ILE A 34 0.27 -1.96 3.33
CA ILE A 34 1.58 -2.58 3.15
C ILE A 34 2.26 -1.98 1.93
N ASP A 35 3.41 -1.31 2.17
CA ASP A 35 4.42 -0.90 1.21
C ASP A 35 3.89 -0.11 -0.01
N MET A 36 2.89 0.73 0.17
CA MET A 36 2.35 1.60 -0.89
C MET A 36 3.29 2.76 -1.19
N GLN A 37 4.50 2.39 -1.70
CA GLN A 37 5.62 3.27 -1.97
C GLN A 37 5.84 3.51 -3.46
N ARG A 38 6.52 4.60 -3.80
CA ARG A 38 6.72 5.02 -5.19
C ARG A 38 7.51 4.00 -6.02
N ASP A 39 8.48 3.31 -5.43
CA ASP A 39 9.27 2.31 -6.18
C ASP A 39 8.47 1.03 -6.50
N PHE A 40 7.42 0.71 -5.73
CA PHE A 40 6.55 -0.44 -5.98
C PHE A 40 5.36 -0.15 -6.89
N VAL A 41 5.15 1.11 -7.25
CA VAL A 41 4.08 1.53 -8.17
C VAL A 41 4.72 1.94 -9.50
N PRO A 42 4.12 1.60 -10.67
CA PRO A 42 4.69 1.94 -11.97
C PRO A 42 5.02 3.42 -12.08
N GLY A 43 6.15 3.74 -12.72
CA GLY A 43 6.55 5.11 -13.02
C GLY A 43 5.64 5.72 -14.08
N ASP A 44 5.13 6.92 -13.79
CA ASP A 44 4.24 7.68 -14.67
C ASP A 44 4.58 9.17 -14.51
N PRO A 45 4.73 9.91 -15.60
CA PRO A 45 5.10 11.33 -15.58
C PRO A 45 4.13 12.21 -14.77
N LEU A 46 2.86 11.84 -14.67
CA LEU A 46 1.82 12.62 -14.01
C LEU A 46 1.61 12.19 -12.55
N GLY A 47 1.59 10.88 -12.28
CA GLY A 47 1.27 10.33 -10.97
C GLY A 47 2.48 9.93 -10.13
N ASN A 48 3.49 9.35 -10.76
CA ASN A 48 4.67 8.81 -10.08
C ASN A 48 5.96 9.02 -10.88
N PRO A 49 6.41 10.28 -11.10
CA PRO A 49 7.53 10.58 -12.01
C PRO A 49 8.89 10.03 -11.51
N SER A 50 8.97 9.67 -10.23
CA SER A 50 10.21 9.17 -9.60
C SER A 50 10.12 7.72 -9.14
N GLY A 51 9.06 7.02 -9.53
CA GLY A 51 8.80 5.66 -9.07
C GLY A 51 9.10 4.59 -10.09
N GLY A 52 8.64 3.39 -9.79
CA GLY A 52 8.62 2.28 -10.71
C GLY A 52 9.92 1.48 -10.82
N ARG A 53 10.91 1.67 -9.94
CA ARG A 53 12.16 0.89 -9.97
C ARG A 53 11.93 -0.60 -9.78
N PHE A 54 10.90 -0.94 -9.02
CA PHE A 54 10.44 -2.31 -8.78
C PHE A 54 8.92 -2.35 -8.87
N GLY A 55 8.36 -1.63 -9.86
CA GLY A 55 6.93 -1.41 -10.01
C GLY A 55 6.15 -2.67 -10.33
N VAL A 56 5.10 -2.91 -9.58
CA VAL A 56 4.09 -3.94 -9.84
C VAL A 56 3.10 -3.40 -10.87
N ALA A 57 2.89 -4.13 -11.95
CA ALA A 57 1.93 -3.73 -12.99
C ALA A 57 0.56 -3.42 -12.34
N GLU A 58 -0.08 -2.34 -12.77
CA GLU A 58 -1.38 -1.87 -12.27
C GLU A 58 -1.42 -1.50 -10.78
N GLY A 59 -0.26 -1.42 -10.11
CA GLY A 59 -0.17 -1.07 -8.68
C GLY A 59 -0.70 0.33 -8.33
N ASP A 60 -0.80 1.22 -9.31
CA ASP A 60 -1.42 2.53 -9.17
C ASP A 60 -2.96 2.46 -9.08
N HIS A 61 -3.59 1.44 -9.68
CA HIS A 61 -5.04 1.27 -9.72
C HIS A 61 -5.66 1.05 -8.33
N ILE A 62 -4.89 0.53 -7.37
CA ILE A 62 -5.38 0.31 -6.00
C ILE A 62 -5.29 1.55 -5.11
N CYS A 63 -4.53 2.58 -5.49
CA CYS A 63 -4.36 3.79 -4.68
C CYS A 63 -5.69 4.46 -4.30
N PRO A 64 -6.65 4.68 -5.22
CA PRO A 64 -7.93 5.29 -4.86
C PRO A 64 -8.74 4.46 -3.85
N VAL A 65 -8.69 3.13 -3.98
CA VAL A 65 -9.38 2.21 -3.07
C VAL A 65 -8.76 2.27 -1.67
N ILE A 66 -7.43 2.27 -1.58
CA ILE A 66 -6.72 2.38 -0.31
C ILE A 66 -7.04 3.73 0.37
N VAL A 67 -7.09 4.84 -0.38
CA VAL A 67 -7.48 6.15 0.16
C VAL A 67 -8.88 6.09 0.78
N GLN A 68 -9.85 5.49 0.09
CA GLN A 68 -11.22 5.32 0.62
C GLN A 68 -11.24 4.45 1.89
N LEU A 69 -10.43 3.38 1.93
CA LEU A 69 -10.32 2.53 3.11
C LEU A 69 -9.69 3.27 4.30
N ILE A 70 -8.67 4.10 4.08
CA ILE A 70 -8.06 4.93 5.12
C ILE A 70 -9.09 5.92 5.68
N ASP A 71 -9.81 6.63 4.81
CA ASP A 71 -10.81 7.61 5.22
C ASP A 71 -11.99 6.93 5.98
N ALA A 72 -12.42 5.76 5.55
CA ALA A 72 -13.45 4.97 6.24
C ALA A 72 -12.97 4.45 7.60
N ALA A 73 -11.75 3.92 7.67
CA ALA A 73 -11.14 3.43 8.91
C ALA A 73 -10.98 4.55 9.93
N ALA A 74 -10.50 5.73 9.53
CA ALA A 74 -10.39 6.89 10.39
C ALA A 74 -11.75 7.33 10.95
N SER A 75 -12.79 7.33 10.09
CA SER A 75 -14.15 7.68 10.50
C SER A 75 -14.77 6.65 11.46
N ALA A 76 -14.37 5.40 11.37
CA ALA A 76 -14.85 4.30 12.21
C ALA A 76 -14.06 4.15 13.53
N GLY A 77 -12.99 4.90 13.74
CA GLY A 77 -12.09 4.75 14.88
C GLY A 77 -11.22 3.48 14.80
N THR A 78 -11.08 2.90 13.60
CA THR A 78 -10.26 1.71 13.34
C THR A 78 -8.78 2.08 13.43
N THR A 79 -7.97 1.22 14.04
CA THR A 79 -6.52 1.40 14.06
C THR A 79 -5.94 1.33 12.65
N ILE A 80 -5.12 2.32 12.26
CA ILE A 80 -4.48 2.35 10.94
C ILE A 80 -2.97 2.21 11.11
N GLY A 81 -2.39 1.19 10.47
CA GLY A 81 -0.94 1.00 10.35
C GLY A 81 -0.49 1.10 8.90
N ALA A 82 0.71 1.59 8.68
CA ALA A 82 1.33 1.60 7.34
C ALA A 82 2.78 1.14 7.43
N THR A 83 3.14 0.14 6.63
CA THR A 83 4.52 -0.34 6.53
C THR A 83 5.25 0.34 5.39
N ARG A 84 6.57 0.34 5.49
CA ARG A 84 7.44 0.89 4.47
C ARG A 84 8.75 0.12 4.42
N ASP A 85 9.07 -0.36 3.25
CA ASP A 85 10.41 -0.86 2.93
C ASP A 85 11.41 0.30 2.96
N TYR A 86 12.58 0.13 3.58
CA TYR A 86 13.52 1.22 3.77
C TYR A 86 14.96 0.72 3.88
N HIS A 87 15.54 0.39 2.72
CA HIS A 87 16.85 -0.25 2.61
C HIS A 87 18.02 0.74 2.65
N PRO A 88 19.15 0.38 3.30
CA PRO A 88 20.40 1.09 3.08
C PRO A 88 20.86 0.91 1.62
N HIS A 89 21.66 1.85 1.10
CA HIS A 89 22.09 1.87 -0.30
C HIS A 89 22.90 0.63 -0.72
N ASP A 90 23.53 -0.04 0.23
CA ASP A 90 24.37 -1.24 0.07
C ASP A 90 23.70 -2.52 0.58
N HIS A 91 22.37 -2.53 0.61
CA HIS A 91 21.61 -3.68 1.11
C HIS A 91 21.90 -4.97 0.34
N LYS A 92 22.11 -6.08 1.06
CA LYS A 92 22.53 -7.38 0.49
C LYS A 92 21.56 -7.99 -0.50
N SER A 93 20.29 -7.60 -0.50
CA SER A 93 19.31 -8.05 -1.49
C SER A 93 19.50 -7.41 -2.87
N PHE A 94 20.32 -6.37 -3.00
CA PHE A 94 20.50 -5.66 -4.25
C PHE A 94 21.52 -6.31 -5.19
N VAL A 95 21.25 -6.25 -6.49
CA VAL A 95 22.13 -6.80 -7.54
C VAL A 95 23.60 -6.32 -7.39
N PRO A 96 23.91 -5.03 -7.12
CA PRO A 96 25.28 -4.60 -6.91
C PRO A 96 26.00 -5.25 -5.74
N GLN A 97 25.24 -5.85 -4.80
CA GLN A 97 25.74 -6.55 -3.62
C GLN A 97 25.62 -8.08 -3.74
N GLY A 98 25.29 -8.58 -4.95
CA GLY A 98 25.10 -10.01 -5.23
C GLY A 98 23.70 -10.54 -4.91
N GLY A 99 22.75 -9.70 -4.60
CA GLY A 99 21.35 -10.07 -4.37
C GLY A 99 20.53 -10.14 -5.67
N PRO A 100 19.27 -10.59 -5.59
CA PRO A 100 18.43 -10.81 -6.77
C PRO A 100 17.66 -9.56 -7.24
N PHE A 101 17.59 -8.47 -6.45
CA PHE A 101 16.68 -7.35 -6.71
C PHE A 101 17.42 -6.10 -7.20
N PRO A 102 16.81 -5.29 -8.07
CA PRO A 102 17.32 -3.95 -8.36
C PRO A 102 17.23 -3.08 -7.10
N PRO A 103 18.10 -2.07 -6.92
CA PRO A 103 17.98 -1.12 -5.84
C PRO A 103 16.62 -0.42 -5.86
N HIS A 104 15.85 -0.54 -4.77
CA HIS A 104 14.53 0.05 -4.59
C HIS A 104 14.34 0.46 -3.14
N CYS A 105 13.40 1.35 -2.86
CA CYS A 105 13.07 1.85 -1.53
C CYS A 105 14.31 2.23 -0.69
N VAL A 106 15.31 2.81 -1.36
CA VAL A 106 16.57 3.19 -0.72
C VAL A 106 16.35 4.38 0.22
N GLN A 107 16.93 4.32 1.40
CA GLN A 107 16.84 5.35 2.44
C GLN A 107 17.15 6.74 1.87
N GLY A 108 16.33 7.72 2.24
CA GLY A 108 16.47 9.11 1.80
C GLY A 108 15.99 9.40 0.39
N THR A 109 15.71 8.39 -0.44
CA THR A 109 15.24 8.60 -1.83
C THR A 109 13.74 8.86 -1.92
N VAL A 110 13.32 9.44 -3.04
CA VAL A 110 11.90 9.65 -3.35
C VAL A 110 11.18 8.31 -3.54
N GLY A 111 11.87 7.30 -4.09
CA GLY A 111 11.32 5.96 -4.30
C GLY A 111 10.84 5.27 -3.01
N ALA A 112 11.53 5.54 -1.89
CA ALA A 112 11.17 5.01 -0.57
C ALA A 112 9.98 5.72 0.09
N ARG A 113 9.44 6.79 -0.51
CA ARG A 113 8.27 7.52 0.03
C ARG A 113 6.98 6.83 -0.35
N PHE A 114 5.96 6.98 0.48
CA PHE A 114 4.60 6.59 0.10
C PHE A 114 4.15 7.29 -1.18
N MET A 115 3.22 6.69 -1.91
CA MET A 115 2.49 7.37 -2.97
C MET A 115 1.85 8.64 -2.41
N PRO A 116 1.86 9.77 -3.14
CA PRO A 116 1.41 11.06 -2.62
C PRO A 116 -0.01 11.04 -2.05
N GLN A 117 -0.94 10.38 -2.75
CA GLN A 117 -2.33 10.26 -2.30
C GLN A 117 -2.47 9.42 -1.03
N ILE A 118 -1.63 8.39 -0.86
CA ILE A 118 -1.60 7.58 0.36
C ILE A 118 -1.04 8.40 1.52
N ALA A 119 0.09 9.09 1.32
CA ALA A 119 0.67 9.97 2.33
C ALA A 119 -0.33 11.05 2.79
N ALA A 120 -1.06 11.66 1.85
CA ALA A 120 -2.07 12.66 2.16
C ALA A 120 -3.25 12.08 2.97
N ALA A 121 -3.73 10.88 2.62
CA ALA A 121 -4.80 10.20 3.34
C ALA A 121 -4.37 9.84 4.77
N LEU A 122 -3.17 9.28 4.94
CA LEU A 122 -2.61 8.98 6.27
C LEU A 122 -2.47 10.24 7.12
N ALA A 123 -2.00 11.35 6.54
CA ALA A 123 -1.89 12.62 7.26
C ALA A 123 -3.25 13.16 7.72
N ARG A 124 -4.31 13.02 6.89
CA ARG A 124 -5.68 13.38 7.29
C ARG A 124 -6.18 12.51 8.43
N ALA A 125 -5.96 11.20 8.35
CA ALA A 125 -6.37 10.26 9.38
C ALA A 125 -5.71 10.57 10.74
N LEU A 126 -4.41 10.86 10.74
CA LEU A 126 -3.67 11.29 11.94
C LEU A 126 -4.26 12.59 12.54
N ALA A 127 -4.63 13.55 11.71
CA ALA A 127 -5.23 14.79 12.17
C ALA A 127 -6.63 14.61 12.79
N GLN A 128 -7.39 13.59 12.34
CA GLN A 128 -8.71 13.26 12.89
C GLN A 128 -8.63 12.48 14.20
N GLY A 129 -7.63 11.60 14.33
CA GLY A 129 -7.46 10.75 15.53
C GLY A 129 -6.93 11.46 16.77
N GLY A 130 -6.58 12.75 16.66
CA GLY A 130 -5.93 13.52 17.73
C GLY A 130 -4.66 12.81 18.21
N LEU A 131 -3.48 13.28 17.82
CA LEU A 131 -2.24 12.81 18.40
C LEU A 131 -2.26 13.13 19.91
N GLU A 132 -2.70 12.19 20.74
CA GLU A 132 -2.21 12.15 22.10
C GLU A 132 -0.79 11.61 22.02
N GLY A 133 0.17 12.54 22.19
CA GLY A 133 1.61 12.29 22.15
C GLY A 133 2.12 11.52 23.35
#